data_78bd282c3f1658af65304145b3e27119
#
_entry.id   78bd282c3f1658af65304145b3e27119
#
_cell.length_a   1.000
_cell.length_b   1.000
_cell.length_c   1.000
_cell.angle_alpha   90.00
_cell.angle_beta   90.00
_cell.angle_gamma   90.00
#
_symmetry.space_group_name_H-M   'P 1'
#
loop_
_entity.id
_entity.type
_entity.pdbx_description
1 polymer ?
#
loop_
_entity_poly.entity_id
_entity_poly.type
_entity_poly.pdbx_seq_one_letter_code
_entity_poly.pdbx_strand_id
1 'polypeptide(L)'
;LISNINIKDDYDRLMNEDWLHSGMKLKLQQIKLLLDSLPSHSSVSITKPLHLNRELFTDAGFGTLVKAGHQIGRYENLNNDQETVVTSILESSFKGKLANNYFVNTNKEFYISSCNRASIIISHDQGIAYMDKFAVINNARGEGLGNAMWNKMLSDYKQVFWRSRSNNVINNFYKDVCDGFQKYDEWSIFWIGISDLKVLTSCIDYATNQPATIHYEE
;
A
#
# COMPACT_ATOMS: atom_id res chain seq x y z
N LEU A 1 -24.23 4.03 -3.42
CA LEU A 1 -23.66 4.67 -2.24
C LEU A 1 -22.14 4.46 -2.26
N ILE A 2 -21.35 5.52 -2.08
CA ILE A 2 -19.91 5.40 -1.90
C ILE A 2 -19.67 5.24 -0.39
N SER A 3 -19.07 4.12 0.02
CA SER A 3 -18.83 3.83 1.43
C SER A 3 -17.55 4.50 1.98
N ASN A 4 -16.53 4.66 1.14
CA ASN A 4 -15.25 5.26 1.52
C ASN A 4 -14.78 6.25 0.46
N ILE A 5 -14.28 7.41 0.91
CA ILE A 5 -13.68 8.45 0.08
C ILE A 5 -12.30 8.77 0.66
N ASN A 6 -11.25 8.67 -0.16
CA ASN A 6 -9.95 9.26 0.11
C ASN A 6 -9.95 10.68 -0.48
N ILE A 7 -10.01 11.70 0.38
CA ILE A 7 -10.21 13.07 -0.09
C ILE A 7 -9.05 13.57 -0.97
N LYS A 8 -7.83 13.10 -0.75
CA LYS A 8 -6.66 13.51 -1.54
C LYS A 8 -6.65 12.91 -2.94
N ASP A 9 -7.15 11.69 -3.10
CA ASP A 9 -7.12 10.98 -4.37
C ASP A 9 -8.43 11.15 -5.16
N ASP A 10 -9.57 11.21 -4.43
CA ASP A 10 -10.91 11.19 -5.03
C ASP A 10 -11.51 12.58 -5.24
N TYR A 11 -11.02 13.64 -4.56
CA TYR A 11 -11.67 14.93 -4.50
C TYR A 11 -11.91 15.54 -5.88
N ASP A 12 -10.85 15.68 -6.69
CA ASP A 12 -10.94 16.32 -8.00
C ASP A 12 -11.84 15.52 -8.96
N ARG A 13 -11.74 14.19 -8.91
CA ARG A 13 -12.63 13.31 -9.67
C ARG A 13 -14.08 13.48 -9.26
N LEU A 14 -14.38 13.42 -7.96
CA LEU A 14 -15.75 13.56 -7.45
C LEU A 14 -16.34 14.95 -7.73
N MET A 15 -15.55 16.00 -7.65
CA MET A 15 -16.02 17.36 -7.94
C MET A 15 -16.42 17.56 -9.41
N ASN A 16 -15.90 16.75 -10.33
CA ASN A 16 -16.24 16.78 -11.76
C ASN A 16 -17.40 15.83 -12.12
N GLU A 17 -17.91 15.04 -11.18
CA GLU A 17 -19.02 14.13 -11.42
C GLU A 17 -20.37 14.88 -11.51
N ASP A 18 -21.13 14.63 -12.57
CA ASP A 18 -22.44 15.30 -12.81
C ASP A 18 -23.52 14.84 -11.82
N TRP A 19 -23.44 13.59 -11.34
CA TRP A 19 -24.39 13.05 -10.38
C TRP A 19 -24.20 13.61 -8.95
N LEU A 20 -23.08 14.26 -8.68
CA LEU A 20 -22.80 14.83 -7.37
C LEU A 20 -23.44 16.22 -7.24
N HIS A 21 -24.58 16.29 -6.57
CA HIS A 21 -25.32 17.53 -6.40
C HIS A 21 -24.54 18.59 -5.60
N SER A 22 -24.83 19.85 -5.88
CA SER A 22 -24.14 21.02 -5.31
C SER A 22 -24.05 21.01 -3.78
N GLY A 23 -25.09 20.55 -3.07
CA GLY A 23 -25.05 20.41 -1.62
C GLY A 23 -24.05 19.36 -1.11
N MET A 24 -23.81 18.28 -1.86
CA MET A 24 -22.81 17.29 -1.52
C MET A 24 -21.41 17.79 -1.90
N LYS A 25 -21.27 18.49 -3.03
CA LYS A 25 -20.00 19.14 -3.41
C LYS A 25 -19.56 20.12 -2.32
N LEU A 26 -20.45 20.94 -1.80
CA LEU A 26 -20.15 21.87 -0.70
C LEU A 26 -19.71 21.13 0.58
N LYS A 27 -20.40 20.03 0.93
CA LYS A 27 -19.98 19.20 2.09
C LYS A 27 -18.56 18.63 1.91
N LEU A 28 -18.24 18.09 0.75
CA LEU A 28 -16.90 17.58 0.47
C LEU A 28 -15.82 18.67 0.53
N GLN A 29 -16.14 19.90 0.06
CA GLN A 29 -15.23 21.04 0.20
C GLN A 29 -14.95 21.37 1.67
N GLN A 30 -16.00 21.45 2.49
CA GLN A 30 -15.86 21.72 3.92
C GLN A 30 -15.10 20.60 4.66
N ILE A 31 -15.41 19.34 4.31
CA ILE A 31 -14.71 18.18 4.88
C ILE A 31 -13.22 18.19 4.49
N LYS A 32 -12.90 18.53 3.24
CA LYS A 32 -11.52 18.68 2.80
C LYS A 32 -10.76 19.71 3.64
N LEU A 33 -11.32 20.92 3.79
CA LEU A 33 -10.72 21.97 4.61
C LEU A 33 -10.53 21.52 6.06
N LEU A 34 -11.51 20.82 6.62
CA LEU A 34 -11.44 20.30 7.98
C LEU A 34 -10.34 19.24 8.10
N LEU A 35 -10.30 18.26 7.20
CA LEU A 35 -9.30 17.19 7.23
C LEU A 35 -7.87 17.69 6.96
N ASP A 36 -7.72 18.75 6.15
CA ASP A 36 -6.41 19.38 5.91
C ASP A 36 -5.86 20.06 7.20
N SER A 37 -6.73 20.44 8.14
CA SER A 37 -6.35 21.03 9.43
C SER A 37 -6.20 20.03 10.56
N LEU A 38 -6.63 18.79 10.39
CA LEU A 38 -6.61 17.73 11.40
C LEU A 38 -5.44 16.75 11.18
N PRO A 39 -5.07 15.96 12.20
CA PRO A 39 -4.10 14.88 12.03
C PRO A 39 -4.48 13.92 10.89
N SER A 40 -3.49 13.39 10.18
CA SER A 40 -3.69 12.57 8.97
C SER A 40 -4.54 11.29 9.16
N HIS A 41 -4.68 10.82 10.40
CA HIS A 41 -5.53 9.67 10.75
C HIS A 41 -7.00 10.07 11.01
N SER A 42 -7.32 11.36 10.97
CA SER A 42 -8.69 11.85 11.17
C SER A 42 -9.61 11.45 10.02
N SER A 43 -10.86 11.25 10.35
CA SER A 43 -11.91 10.94 9.37
C SER A 43 -13.21 11.67 9.70
N VAL A 44 -14.02 11.88 8.68
CA VAL A 44 -15.36 12.48 8.81
C VAL A 44 -16.36 11.49 8.21
N SER A 45 -17.41 11.16 8.95
CA SER A 45 -18.50 10.34 8.43
C SER A 45 -19.70 11.18 8.02
N ILE A 46 -20.24 10.92 6.83
CA ILE A 46 -21.50 11.48 6.34
C ILE A 46 -22.56 10.41 6.49
N THR A 47 -23.42 10.55 7.49
CA THR A 47 -24.49 9.58 7.77
C THR A 47 -25.83 10.28 8.05
N LYS A 48 -26.93 9.50 8.03
CA LYS A 48 -28.24 9.98 8.46
C LYS A 48 -28.36 9.89 9.98
N PRO A 49 -29.05 10.82 10.66
CA PRO A 49 -29.21 10.77 12.12
C PRO A 49 -29.73 9.42 12.64
N LEU A 50 -30.66 8.79 11.92
CA LEU A 50 -31.23 7.48 12.27
C LEU A 50 -30.21 6.32 12.23
N HIS A 51 -29.08 6.51 11.57
CA HIS A 51 -28.03 5.50 11.42
C HIS A 51 -26.80 5.78 12.27
N LEU A 52 -26.80 6.84 13.07
CA LEU A 52 -25.65 7.26 13.87
C LEU A 52 -25.14 6.15 14.78
N ASN A 53 -26.04 5.42 15.45
CA ASN A 53 -25.64 4.31 16.33
C ASN A 53 -24.95 3.18 15.55
N ARG A 54 -25.41 2.89 14.33
CA ARG A 54 -24.79 1.86 13.48
C ARG A 54 -23.44 2.31 12.95
N GLU A 55 -23.32 3.61 12.60
CA GLU A 55 -22.06 4.19 12.16
C GLU A 55 -20.99 4.11 13.24
N LEU A 56 -21.34 4.39 14.51
CA LEU A 56 -20.39 4.44 15.61
C LEU A 56 -20.02 3.04 16.19
N PHE A 57 -20.92 2.05 16.07
CA PHE A 57 -20.77 0.78 16.76
C PHE A 57 -20.70 -0.45 15.84
N THR A 58 -20.58 -0.27 14.52
CA THR A 58 -20.36 -1.38 13.58
C THR A 58 -19.15 -1.14 12.70
N ASP A 59 -18.36 -2.19 12.45
CA ASP A 59 -17.15 -2.11 11.61
C ASP A 59 -17.45 -1.73 10.15
N ALA A 60 -18.63 -2.10 9.64
CA ALA A 60 -19.02 -1.83 8.26
C ALA A 60 -19.50 -0.40 8.03
N GLY A 61 -19.88 0.34 9.10
CA GLY A 61 -20.49 1.66 9.00
C GLY A 61 -21.82 1.69 8.24
N PHE A 62 -22.50 2.83 8.21
CA PHE A 62 -23.79 2.99 7.50
C PHE A 62 -23.86 4.28 6.66
N GLY A 63 -22.72 4.96 6.52
CA GLY A 63 -22.60 6.23 5.83
C GLY A 63 -21.50 6.22 4.76
N THR A 64 -20.99 7.40 4.48
CA THR A 64 -19.78 7.61 3.70
C THR A 64 -18.66 8.08 4.63
N LEU A 65 -17.64 7.25 4.80
CA LEU A 65 -16.46 7.61 5.56
C LEU A 65 -15.48 8.34 4.66
N VAL A 66 -15.18 9.60 4.99
CA VAL A 66 -14.21 10.45 4.28
C VAL A 66 -12.94 10.51 5.13
N LYS A 67 -11.82 10.07 4.57
CA LYS A 67 -10.51 10.12 5.19
C LYS A 67 -9.62 11.15 4.49
N ALA A 68 -8.66 11.74 5.22
CA ALA A 68 -7.64 12.61 4.63
C ALA A 68 -6.85 11.90 3.52
N GLY A 69 -6.68 10.58 3.67
CA GLY A 69 -5.93 9.75 2.76
C GLY A 69 -4.42 9.93 2.89
N HIS A 70 -3.70 9.07 2.20
CA HIS A 70 -2.25 9.11 2.17
C HIS A 70 -1.79 9.40 0.75
N GLN A 71 -1.08 10.51 0.54
CA GLN A 71 -0.38 10.72 -0.73
C GLN A 71 0.77 9.74 -0.84
N ILE A 72 0.90 9.13 -2.02
CA ILE A 72 1.93 8.14 -2.32
C ILE A 72 2.66 8.61 -3.57
N GLY A 73 3.92 8.98 -3.39
CA GLY A 73 4.81 9.29 -4.50
C GLY A 73 5.35 8.02 -5.14
N ARG A 74 5.51 8.02 -6.46
CA ARG A 74 6.19 6.98 -7.25
C ARG A 74 7.46 7.56 -7.84
N TYR A 75 8.58 6.86 -7.69
CA TYR A 75 9.91 7.31 -8.07
C TYR A 75 10.67 6.19 -8.76
N GLU A 76 11.27 6.47 -9.91
CA GLU A 76 12.18 5.55 -10.61
C GLU A 76 13.60 5.67 -10.07
N ASN A 77 13.96 6.85 -9.59
CA ASN A 77 15.25 7.13 -8.97
C ASN A 77 15.03 7.90 -7.67
N LEU A 78 15.80 7.58 -6.65
CA LEU A 78 15.78 8.28 -5.38
C LEU A 78 16.94 9.26 -5.29
N ASN A 79 16.71 10.39 -4.64
CA ASN A 79 17.79 11.22 -4.13
C ASN A 79 18.27 10.71 -2.75
N ASN A 80 19.37 11.26 -2.23
CA ASN A 80 19.97 10.83 -0.97
C ASN A 80 19.00 10.90 0.24
N ASP A 81 18.14 11.92 0.28
CA ASP A 81 17.17 12.09 1.36
C ASP A 81 16.10 10.98 1.28
N GLN A 82 15.63 10.67 0.08
CA GLN A 82 14.65 9.60 -0.15
C GLN A 82 15.24 8.22 0.13
N GLU A 83 16.50 7.96 -0.23
CA GLU A 83 17.20 6.72 0.14
C GLU A 83 17.30 6.56 1.65
N THR A 84 17.62 7.64 2.36
CA THR A 84 17.66 7.66 3.83
C THR A 84 16.28 7.33 4.43
N VAL A 85 15.22 7.94 3.89
CA VAL A 85 13.83 7.68 4.31
C VAL A 85 13.45 6.21 4.08
N VAL A 86 13.69 5.68 2.86
CA VAL A 86 13.38 4.28 2.52
C VAL A 86 14.16 3.33 3.42
N THR A 87 15.46 3.57 3.62
CA THR A 87 16.31 2.77 4.53
C THR A 87 15.70 2.73 5.93
N SER A 88 15.35 3.88 6.50
CA SER A 88 14.75 3.98 7.83
C SER A 88 13.43 3.19 7.93
N ILE A 89 12.56 3.30 6.92
CA ILE A 89 11.29 2.56 6.87
C ILE A 89 11.56 1.05 6.85
N LEU A 90 12.47 0.58 5.98
CA LEU A 90 12.78 -0.83 5.84
C LEU A 90 13.41 -1.40 7.10
N GLU A 91 14.47 -0.78 7.62
CA GLU A 91 15.16 -1.23 8.83
C GLU A 91 14.25 -1.28 10.05
N SER A 92 13.42 -0.23 10.24
CA SER A 92 12.42 -0.19 11.32
C SER A 92 11.35 -1.28 11.18
N SER A 93 10.88 -1.54 9.96
CA SER A 93 9.79 -2.50 9.70
C SER A 93 10.25 -3.95 9.79
N PHE A 94 11.45 -4.24 9.28
CA PHE A 94 12.02 -5.59 9.23
C PHE A 94 12.92 -5.91 10.44
N LYS A 95 13.25 -4.91 11.26
CA LYS A 95 14.15 -5.04 12.44
C LYS A 95 15.53 -5.63 12.08
N GLY A 96 16.10 -5.17 10.98
CA GLY A 96 17.40 -5.58 10.48
C GLY A 96 18.05 -4.47 9.66
N LYS A 97 19.29 -4.67 9.23
CA LYS A 97 20.05 -3.72 8.44
C LYS A 97 19.91 -3.97 6.95
N LEU A 98 19.66 -2.91 6.20
CA LEU A 98 19.59 -2.96 4.73
C LEU A 98 21.00 -3.15 4.15
N ALA A 99 21.14 -3.99 3.13
CA ALA A 99 22.42 -4.19 2.43
C ALA A 99 22.92 -2.86 1.83
N ASN A 100 24.20 -2.55 2.02
CA ASN A 100 24.81 -1.28 1.59
C ASN A 100 24.67 -0.99 0.08
N ASN A 101 24.59 -2.04 -0.75
CA ASN A 101 24.46 -1.93 -2.20
C ASN A 101 23.01 -2.01 -2.70
N TYR A 102 22.02 -1.88 -1.82
CA TYR A 102 20.62 -2.11 -2.16
C TYR A 102 20.08 -1.17 -3.25
N PHE A 103 20.52 0.09 -3.26
CA PHE A 103 20.09 1.11 -4.23
C PHE A 103 20.94 1.17 -5.50
N VAL A 104 22.00 0.37 -5.59
CA VAL A 104 22.90 0.35 -6.79
C VAL A 104 22.18 -0.20 -8.03
N ASN A 105 21.22 -1.12 -7.86
CA ASN A 105 20.42 -1.62 -8.96
C ASN A 105 19.37 -0.58 -9.38
N THR A 106 19.50 -0.08 -10.62
CA THR A 106 18.66 0.98 -11.18
C THR A 106 17.30 0.49 -11.73
N ASN A 107 17.07 -0.83 -11.79
CA ASN A 107 15.82 -1.40 -12.32
C ASN A 107 14.75 -1.55 -11.23
N LYS A 108 14.63 -0.54 -10.36
CA LYS A 108 13.67 -0.50 -9.26
C LYS A 108 12.80 0.74 -9.32
N GLU A 109 11.58 0.58 -8.86
CA GLU A 109 10.65 1.67 -8.60
C GLU A 109 10.24 1.68 -7.13
N PHE A 110 10.03 2.88 -6.61
CA PHE A 110 9.81 3.11 -5.19
C PHE A 110 8.49 3.85 -5.00
N TYR A 111 7.60 3.29 -4.21
CA TYR A 111 6.43 3.97 -3.69
C TYR A 111 6.74 4.40 -2.27
N ILE A 112 6.59 5.69 -1.99
CA ILE A 112 6.87 6.27 -0.67
C ILE A 112 5.65 7.08 -0.23
N SER A 113 5.15 6.79 0.96
CA SER A 113 4.08 7.61 1.55
C SER A 113 4.59 9.00 1.92
N SER A 114 3.79 10.05 1.70
CA SER A 114 4.17 11.43 2.02
C SER A 114 4.49 11.68 3.50
N CYS A 115 4.00 10.79 4.37
CA CYS A 115 4.31 10.82 5.80
C CYS A 115 5.59 10.03 6.17
N ASN A 116 6.32 9.49 5.20
CA ASN A 116 7.56 8.73 5.38
C ASN A 116 7.43 7.53 6.33
N ARG A 117 6.26 6.84 6.30
CA ARG A 117 5.96 5.73 7.21
C ARG A 117 5.69 4.40 6.51
N ALA A 118 5.64 4.40 5.17
CA ALA A 118 5.47 3.19 4.37
C ALA A 118 6.19 3.31 3.03
N SER A 119 6.67 2.17 2.52
CA SER A 119 7.27 2.05 1.20
C SER A 119 6.94 0.70 0.58
N ILE A 120 6.72 0.71 -0.76
CA ILE A 120 6.75 -0.50 -1.60
C ILE A 120 7.87 -0.32 -2.63
N ILE A 121 8.61 -1.39 -2.89
CA ILE A 121 9.70 -1.41 -3.86
C ILE A 121 9.42 -2.50 -4.86
N ILE A 122 9.42 -2.12 -6.15
CA ILE A 122 9.18 -3.01 -7.28
C ILE A 122 10.47 -3.15 -8.09
N SER A 123 10.81 -4.36 -8.50
CA SER A 123 11.87 -4.67 -9.46
C SER A 123 11.27 -5.16 -10.78
N HIS A 124 11.90 -4.81 -11.90
CA HIS A 124 11.43 -5.13 -13.26
C HIS A 124 12.33 -6.14 -13.99
N ASP A 125 13.21 -6.85 -13.29
CA ASP A 125 14.22 -7.71 -13.89
C ASP A 125 13.64 -8.89 -14.69
N GLN A 126 12.37 -9.26 -14.49
CA GLN A 126 11.70 -10.39 -15.15
C GLN A 126 10.62 -9.98 -16.15
N GLY A 127 10.48 -8.70 -16.48
CA GLY A 127 9.38 -8.20 -17.34
C GLY A 127 8.00 -8.21 -16.67
N ILE A 128 7.85 -8.88 -15.51
CA ILE A 128 6.70 -8.80 -14.63
C ILE A 128 7.17 -8.15 -13.32
N ALA A 129 6.32 -7.31 -12.76
CA ALA A 129 6.63 -6.59 -11.52
C ALA A 129 6.88 -7.56 -10.37
N TYR A 130 8.08 -7.54 -9.80
CA TYR A 130 8.42 -8.23 -8.56
C TYR A 130 8.38 -7.25 -7.39
N MET A 131 7.46 -7.44 -6.46
CA MET A 131 7.44 -6.65 -5.23
C MET A 131 8.53 -7.17 -4.29
N ASP A 132 9.69 -6.49 -4.31
CA ASP A 132 10.84 -6.85 -3.48
C ASP A 132 10.59 -6.55 -2.00
N LYS A 133 10.01 -5.38 -1.70
CA LYS A 133 9.69 -4.98 -0.32
C LYS A 133 8.32 -4.33 -0.21
N PHE A 134 7.62 -4.64 0.86
CA PHE A 134 6.47 -3.89 1.34
C PHE A 134 6.64 -3.65 2.85
N ALA A 135 6.79 -2.42 3.22
CA ALA A 135 7.09 -2.02 4.58
C ALA A 135 6.15 -0.93 5.08
N VAL A 136 5.61 -1.12 6.27
CA VAL A 136 4.84 -0.13 7.03
C VAL A 136 5.37 -0.16 8.46
N ILE A 137 5.85 0.97 8.96
CA ILE A 137 6.37 1.05 10.33
C ILE A 137 5.28 0.75 11.35
N ASN A 138 5.67 0.23 12.51
CA ASN A 138 4.73 -0.31 13.50
C ASN A 138 3.67 0.69 13.97
N ASN A 139 4.05 1.95 14.19
CA ASN A 139 3.14 2.99 14.65
C ASN A 139 2.14 3.50 13.59
N ALA A 140 2.29 3.08 12.32
CA ALA A 140 1.35 3.38 11.24
C ALA A 140 0.44 2.20 10.87
N ARG A 141 0.61 1.06 11.53
CA ARG A 141 -0.25 -0.11 11.31
C ARG A 141 -1.64 0.15 11.88
N GLY A 142 -2.66 -0.28 11.15
CA GLY A 142 -4.06 -0.05 11.51
C GLY A 142 -4.64 1.29 11.04
N GLU A 143 -3.82 2.24 10.54
CA GLU A 143 -4.29 3.53 10.01
C GLU A 143 -4.79 3.45 8.55
N GLY A 144 -4.75 2.27 7.92
CA GLY A 144 -5.12 2.09 6.50
C GLY A 144 -4.01 2.44 5.50
N LEU A 145 -2.84 2.88 5.98
CA LEU A 145 -1.71 3.25 5.13
C LEU A 145 -1.22 2.08 4.26
N GLY A 146 -1.13 0.87 4.83
CA GLY A 146 -0.77 -0.33 4.09
C GLY A 146 -1.72 -0.62 2.93
N ASN A 147 -3.03 -0.54 3.16
CA ASN A 147 -4.03 -0.72 2.11
C ASN A 147 -3.94 0.37 1.04
N ALA A 148 -3.68 1.63 1.41
CA ALA A 148 -3.49 2.70 0.44
C ALA A 148 -2.27 2.44 -0.46
N MET A 149 -1.12 2.05 0.12
CA MET A 149 0.08 1.66 -0.62
C MET A 149 -0.18 0.49 -1.57
N TRP A 150 -0.85 -0.56 -1.08
CA TRP A 150 -1.22 -1.74 -1.84
C TRP A 150 -2.11 -1.40 -3.03
N ASN A 151 -3.18 -0.64 -2.81
CA ASN A 151 -4.12 -0.24 -3.87
C ASN A 151 -3.43 0.64 -4.91
N LYS A 152 -2.54 1.54 -4.49
CA LYS A 152 -1.76 2.37 -5.42
C LYS A 152 -0.87 1.50 -6.32
N MET A 153 -0.14 0.54 -5.76
CA MET A 153 0.66 -0.41 -6.52
C MET A 153 -0.21 -1.20 -7.52
N LEU A 154 -1.36 -1.76 -7.10
CA LEU A 154 -2.26 -2.51 -7.97
C LEU A 154 -2.96 -1.65 -9.03
N SER A 155 -3.08 -0.34 -8.84
CA SER A 155 -3.54 0.56 -9.89
C SER A 155 -2.55 0.65 -11.06
N ASP A 156 -1.26 0.54 -10.76
CA ASP A 156 -0.18 0.66 -11.74
C ASP A 156 0.22 -0.71 -12.33
N TYR A 157 0.11 -1.79 -11.57
CA TYR A 157 0.49 -3.16 -11.99
C TYR A 157 -0.68 -4.12 -11.94
N LYS A 158 -0.98 -4.75 -13.11
CA LYS A 158 -2.00 -5.80 -13.20
C LYS A 158 -1.44 -7.20 -12.95
N GLN A 159 -0.13 -7.36 -13.10
CA GLN A 159 0.61 -8.58 -12.84
C GLN A 159 1.74 -8.28 -11.88
N VAL A 160 1.74 -8.93 -10.74
CA VAL A 160 2.76 -8.76 -9.71
C VAL A 160 2.96 -10.07 -8.96
N PHE A 161 4.20 -10.35 -8.58
CA PHE A 161 4.53 -11.47 -7.71
C PHE A 161 5.51 -11.03 -6.61
N TRP A 162 5.53 -11.78 -5.52
CA TRP A 162 6.41 -11.48 -4.39
C TRP A 162 6.66 -12.72 -3.54
N ARG A 163 7.67 -12.65 -2.69
CA ARG A 163 7.90 -13.65 -1.65
C ARG A 163 7.79 -13.05 -0.26
N SER A 164 7.44 -13.89 0.69
CA SER A 164 7.44 -13.56 2.11
C SER A 164 7.92 -14.76 2.92
N ARG A 165 8.57 -14.54 4.06
CA ARG A 165 8.91 -15.63 4.98
C ARG A 165 7.63 -16.38 5.37
N SER A 166 7.69 -17.73 5.38
CA SER A 166 6.49 -18.56 5.62
C SER A 166 5.83 -18.32 6.98
N ASN A 167 6.59 -17.83 7.97
CA ASN A 167 6.12 -17.49 9.30
C ASN A 167 5.70 -16.01 9.46
N ASN A 168 5.70 -15.21 8.40
CA ASN A 168 5.36 -13.80 8.48
C ASN A 168 3.84 -13.61 8.66
N VAL A 169 3.44 -12.82 9.65
CA VAL A 169 2.03 -12.53 9.99
C VAL A 169 1.26 -11.91 8.82
N ILE A 170 1.93 -11.11 7.98
CA ILE A 170 1.31 -10.47 6.81
C ILE A 170 0.80 -11.49 5.77
N ASN A 171 1.26 -12.74 5.83
CA ASN A 171 0.83 -13.78 4.89
C ASN A 171 -0.67 -14.06 4.92
N ASN A 172 -1.35 -13.77 6.03
CA ASN A 172 -2.81 -13.87 6.09
C ASN A 172 -3.46 -12.86 5.13
N PHE A 173 -3.00 -11.59 5.19
CA PHE A 173 -3.44 -10.57 4.23
C PHE A 173 -3.11 -10.96 2.79
N TYR A 174 -1.89 -11.45 2.52
CA TYR A 174 -1.50 -11.86 1.16
C TYR A 174 -2.36 -12.98 0.61
N LYS A 175 -2.76 -13.97 1.43
CA LYS A 175 -3.66 -15.06 1.02
C LYS A 175 -5.06 -14.58 0.67
N ASP A 176 -5.53 -13.52 1.32
CA ASP A 176 -6.86 -12.95 1.08
C ASP A 176 -6.91 -12.13 -0.22
N VAL A 177 -5.77 -11.62 -0.69
CA VAL A 177 -5.70 -10.69 -1.83
C VAL A 177 -5.01 -11.25 -3.07
N CYS A 178 -4.30 -12.39 -2.97
CA CYS A 178 -3.60 -13.01 -4.11
C CYS A 178 -4.52 -13.92 -4.93
N ASP A 179 -4.18 -14.13 -6.21
CA ASP A 179 -4.84 -15.13 -7.05
C ASP A 179 -4.34 -16.56 -6.74
N GLY A 180 -3.11 -16.66 -6.21
CA GLY A 180 -2.54 -17.92 -5.80
C GLY A 180 -1.22 -17.77 -5.06
N PHE A 181 -0.80 -18.82 -4.39
CA PHE A 181 0.49 -18.87 -3.72
C PHE A 181 1.05 -20.28 -3.69
N GLN A 182 2.38 -20.38 -3.55
CA GLN A 182 3.10 -21.62 -3.37
C GLN A 182 4.09 -21.49 -2.22
N LYS A 183 4.14 -22.51 -1.37
CA LYS A 183 5.18 -22.63 -0.33
C LYS A 183 6.42 -23.30 -0.93
N TYR A 184 7.56 -22.73 -0.63
CA TYR A 184 8.86 -23.27 -1.03
C TYR A 184 9.88 -23.03 0.09
N ASP A 185 10.26 -24.08 0.80
CA ASP A 185 11.13 -24.03 1.97
C ASP A 185 10.66 -22.98 3.01
N GLU A 186 11.51 -22.03 3.32
CA GLU A 186 11.23 -20.96 4.28
C GLU A 186 10.39 -19.81 3.68
N TRP A 187 10.05 -19.86 2.39
CA TRP A 187 9.33 -18.81 1.66
C TRP A 187 7.92 -19.24 1.26
N SER A 188 7.03 -18.28 1.21
CA SER A 188 5.77 -18.35 0.49
C SER A 188 5.84 -17.35 -0.66
N ILE A 189 5.61 -17.82 -1.88
CA ILE A 189 5.58 -16.99 -3.09
C ILE A 189 4.13 -16.77 -3.46
N PHE A 190 3.75 -15.55 -3.72
CA PHE A 190 2.40 -15.11 -4.03
C PHE A 190 2.38 -14.39 -5.37
N TRP A 191 1.22 -14.38 -6.05
CA TRP A 191 1.05 -13.67 -7.32
C TRP A 191 -0.37 -13.17 -7.51
N ILE A 192 -0.49 -12.14 -8.37
CA ILE A 192 -1.74 -11.57 -8.88
C ILE A 192 -1.61 -11.42 -10.39
N GLY A 193 -2.67 -11.76 -11.15
CA GLY A 193 -2.82 -11.53 -12.59
C GLY A 193 -1.97 -12.43 -13.48
N ILE A 194 -1.27 -13.45 -12.94
CA ILE A 194 -0.40 -14.34 -13.71
C ILE A 194 -1.11 -15.68 -13.91
N SER A 195 -1.55 -15.98 -15.14
CA SER A 195 -2.27 -17.21 -15.48
C SER A 195 -1.45 -18.19 -16.34
N ASP A 196 -0.38 -17.72 -17.02
CA ASP A 196 0.51 -18.58 -17.79
C ASP A 196 1.46 -19.35 -16.86
N LEU A 197 1.40 -20.68 -16.90
CA LEU A 197 2.20 -21.56 -16.04
C LEU A 197 3.71 -21.44 -16.28
N LYS A 198 4.15 -21.18 -17.51
CA LYS A 198 5.59 -21.03 -17.80
C LYS A 198 6.12 -19.73 -17.21
N VAL A 199 5.35 -18.65 -17.35
CA VAL A 199 5.65 -17.36 -16.75
C VAL A 199 5.66 -17.47 -15.25
N LEU A 200 4.66 -18.13 -14.65
CA LEU A 200 4.56 -18.34 -13.21
C LEU A 200 5.76 -19.13 -12.67
N THR A 201 6.18 -20.20 -13.36
CA THR A 201 7.37 -20.98 -12.98
C THR A 201 8.62 -20.09 -12.94
N SER A 202 8.83 -19.27 -14.00
CA SER A 202 9.95 -18.31 -14.02
C SER A 202 9.89 -17.29 -12.87
N CYS A 203 8.69 -16.79 -12.52
CA CYS A 203 8.51 -15.88 -11.39
C CYS A 203 8.84 -16.56 -10.05
N ILE A 204 8.44 -17.82 -9.87
CA ILE A 204 8.73 -18.61 -8.67
C ILE A 204 10.24 -18.83 -8.55
N ASP A 205 10.89 -19.28 -9.63
CA ASP A 205 12.34 -19.51 -9.67
C ASP A 205 13.12 -18.23 -9.39
N TYR A 206 12.68 -17.11 -9.97
CA TYR A 206 13.28 -15.81 -9.68
C TYR A 206 13.14 -15.44 -8.20
N ALA A 207 11.92 -15.51 -7.64
CA ALA A 207 11.66 -15.13 -6.26
C ALA A 207 12.45 -15.99 -5.25
N THR A 208 12.60 -17.30 -5.50
CA THR A 208 13.33 -18.21 -4.62
C THR A 208 14.84 -17.94 -4.61
N ASN A 209 15.40 -17.55 -5.76
CA ASN A 209 16.83 -17.30 -5.93
C ASN A 209 17.28 -15.88 -5.56
N GLN A 210 16.35 -14.98 -5.15
CA GLN A 210 16.74 -13.63 -4.73
C GLN A 210 17.59 -13.67 -3.46
N PRO A 211 18.70 -12.90 -3.37
CA PRO A 211 19.52 -12.83 -2.17
C PRO A 211 18.75 -12.19 -1.00
N ALA A 212 19.21 -12.44 0.20
CA ALA A 212 18.78 -11.69 1.37
C ALA A 212 19.35 -10.26 1.31
N THR A 213 18.49 -9.26 1.43
CA THR A 213 18.86 -7.85 1.41
C THR A 213 18.59 -7.13 2.74
N ILE A 214 18.05 -7.86 3.72
CA ILE A 214 17.97 -7.45 5.13
C ILE A 214 18.80 -8.44 5.95
N HIS A 215 19.75 -7.91 6.69
CA HIS A 215 20.64 -8.66 7.57
C HIS A 215 20.23 -8.41 9.02
N TYR A 216 20.10 -9.47 9.79
CA TYR A 216 19.77 -9.39 11.22
C TYR A 216 21.07 -9.48 12.00
N GLU A 217 21.26 -8.56 12.96
CA GLU A 217 22.34 -8.69 13.94
C GLU A 217 22.02 -9.89 14.86
N GLU A 218 22.99 -10.76 15.06
CA GLU A 218 22.91 -11.93 15.95
C GLU A 218 22.86 -11.52 17.42
#